data_6517002e89146f839a3b3259122b96b8
#
_entry.id   6517002e89146f839a3b3259122b96b8
#
_cell.length_a   1.000
_cell.length_b   1.000
_cell.length_c   1.000
_cell.angle_alpha   90.00
_cell.angle_beta   90.00
_cell.angle_gamma   90.00
#
_symmetry.space_group_name_H-M   'P 1'
#
loop_
_entity.id
_entity.type
_entity.pdbx_description
1 polymer ?
#
loop_
_entity_poly.entity_id
_entity_poly.type
_entity_poly.pdbx_seq_one_letter_code
_entity_poly.pdbx_strand_id
1 'polypeptide(L)'
;MIDVILLQADNNPIQDSNPDVNWLDINDSWTKAKELGGLGEIFDQDEAAFAAGQKGLECSKDNKITFSLYQESRIRFYHRTLEKYLSK
;
A
#
# COMPACT_ATOMS: atom_id res chain seq x y z
N MET A 1 -9.62 -1.52 5.35
CA MET A 1 -10.12 -1.43 3.96
C MET A 1 -9.07 -0.71 3.15
N ILE A 2 -8.73 -1.22 1.99
CA ILE A 2 -7.78 -0.63 1.04
C ILE A 2 -8.55 -0.31 -0.23
N ASP A 3 -8.47 0.94 -0.69
CA ASP A 3 -9.11 1.40 -1.92
C ASP A 3 -8.02 1.69 -2.95
N VAL A 4 -8.14 1.11 -4.14
CA VAL A 4 -7.25 1.38 -5.27
C VAL A 4 -8.01 2.16 -6.33
N ILE A 5 -7.52 3.34 -6.66
CA ILE A 5 -8.13 4.22 -7.65
C ILE A 5 -7.15 4.38 -8.82
N LEU A 6 -7.55 3.88 -9.99
CA LEU A 6 -6.80 4.04 -11.22
C LEU A 6 -7.28 5.30 -11.94
N LEU A 7 -6.38 6.24 -12.18
CA LEU A 7 -6.64 7.45 -12.92
C LEU A 7 -5.93 7.37 -14.27
N GLN A 8 -6.69 7.56 -15.34
CA GLN A 8 -6.15 7.69 -16.68
C GLN A 8 -6.17 9.15 -17.10
N ALA A 9 -5.04 9.66 -17.59
CA ALA A 9 -5.01 10.98 -18.20
C ALA A 9 -5.79 10.93 -19.52
N ASP A 10 -6.90 11.65 -19.58
CA ASP A 10 -7.72 11.76 -20.78
C ASP A 10 -7.78 13.25 -21.19
N ASN A 11 -7.61 13.49 -22.49
CA ASN A 11 -7.78 14.82 -23.09
C ASN A 11 -9.23 15.13 -23.45
N ASN A 12 -10.16 14.18 -23.24
CA ASN A 12 -11.57 14.38 -23.49
C ASN A 12 -12.26 15.04 -22.29
N PRO A 13 -13.28 15.88 -22.53
CA PRO A 13 -14.08 16.40 -21.43
C PRO A 13 -14.73 15.26 -20.68
N ILE A 14 -14.73 15.37 -19.35
CA ILE A 14 -15.21 14.42 -18.37
C ILE A 14 -16.50 13.74 -18.89
N GLN A 15 -16.38 12.52 -19.35
CA GLN A 15 -17.54 11.65 -19.41
C GLN A 15 -17.80 11.19 -17.98
N ASP A 16 -18.99 11.49 -17.51
CA ASP A 16 -19.50 11.08 -16.19
C ASP A 16 -19.74 9.55 -16.17
N SER A 17 -18.66 8.80 -16.39
CA SER A 17 -18.67 7.36 -16.24
C SER A 17 -18.41 7.09 -14.77
N ASN A 18 -19.49 6.85 -14.02
CA ASN A 18 -19.37 6.27 -12.70
C ASN A 18 -18.77 4.87 -12.88
N PRO A 19 -17.48 4.66 -12.61
CA PRO A 19 -16.86 3.35 -12.83
C PRO A 19 -17.50 2.36 -11.87
N ASP A 20 -17.83 1.17 -12.36
CA ASP A 20 -18.27 0.07 -11.52
C ASP A 20 -17.15 -0.24 -10.52
N VAL A 21 -17.51 -0.26 -9.23
CA VAL A 21 -16.56 -0.61 -8.17
C VAL A 21 -16.43 -2.12 -8.11
N ASN A 22 -15.23 -2.63 -8.34
CA ASN A 22 -14.93 -4.05 -8.17
C ASN A 22 -14.58 -4.32 -6.71
N TRP A 23 -15.41 -5.11 -6.04
CA TRP A 23 -15.21 -5.49 -4.64
C TRP A 23 -14.49 -6.84 -4.55
N LEU A 24 -13.37 -6.86 -3.85
CA LEU A 24 -12.64 -8.08 -3.51
C LEU A 24 -12.92 -8.47 -2.05
N ASP A 25 -13.04 -9.76 -1.79
CA ASP A 25 -13.10 -10.29 -0.43
C ASP A 25 -11.68 -10.28 0.19
N ILE A 26 -11.60 -10.33 1.51
CA ILE A 26 -10.33 -10.26 2.26
C ILE A 26 -9.35 -11.39 1.89
N ASN A 27 -9.84 -12.50 1.38
CA ASN A 27 -9.02 -13.64 0.95
C ASN A 27 -8.84 -13.72 -0.58
N ASP A 28 -9.34 -12.73 -1.30
CA ASP A 28 -9.23 -12.71 -2.75
C ASP A 28 -7.88 -12.16 -3.18
N SER A 29 -7.28 -12.79 -4.20
CA SER A 29 -6.10 -12.25 -4.87
C SER A 29 -6.47 -10.98 -5.64
N TRP A 30 -5.58 -10.00 -5.62
CA TRP A 30 -5.70 -8.78 -6.40
C TRP A 30 -5.76 -9.01 -7.90
N THR A 31 -5.26 -10.17 -8.37
CA THR A 31 -5.36 -10.58 -9.79
C THR A 31 -6.79 -10.84 -10.26
N LYS A 32 -7.76 -10.98 -9.34
CA LYS A 32 -9.17 -11.04 -9.72
C LYS A 32 -9.71 -9.72 -10.27
N ALA A 33 -9.14 -8.61 -9.87
CA ALA A 33 -9.44 -7.29 -10.41
C ALA A 33 -8.70 -7.09 -11.73
N LYS A 34 -9.32 -7.47 -12.84
CA LYS A 34 -8.70 -7.42 -14.18
C LYS A 34 -8.29 -6.01 -14.60
N GLU A 35 -8.93 -5.01 -14.05
CA GLU A 35 -8.63 -3.58 -14.25
C GLU A 35 -7.22 -3.21 -13.80
N LEU A 36 -6.67 -3.94 -12.83
CA LEU A 36 -5.32 -3.74 -12.32
C LEU A 36 -4.23 -4.24 -13.29
N GLY A 37 -4.57 -5.14 -14.21
CA GLY A 37 -3.58 -5.75 -15.10
C GLY A 37 -2.42 -6.36 -14.29
N GLY A 38 -1.18 -6.06 -14.66
CA GLY A 38 0.02 -6.55 -13.95
C GLY A 38 0.21 -6.00 -12.53
N LEU A 39 -0.50 -4.95 -12.15
CA LEU A 39 -0.43 -4.41 -10.78
C LEU A 39 -1.03 -5.38 -9.76
N GLY A 40 -1.99 -6.23 -10.16
CA GLY A 40 -2.58 -7.22 -9.27
C GLY A 40 -1.54 -8.17 -8.68
N GLU A 41 -0.61 -8.67 -9.50
CA GLU A 41 0.47 -9.55 -9.03
C GLU A 41 1.43 -8.82 -8.07
N ILE A 42 1.71 -7.55 -8.34
CA ILE A 42 2.57 -6.72 -7.47
C ILE A 42 1.90 -6.53 -6.10
N PHE A 43 0.62 -6.23 -6.06
CA PHE A 43 -0.12 -6.06 -4.81
C PHE A 43 -0.20 -7.36 -4.00
N ASP A 44 -0.38 -8.51 -4.64
CA ASP A 44 -0.33 -9.82 -3.95
C ASP A 44 1.05 -10.07 -3.31
N GLN A 45 2.13 -9.72 -4.00
CA GLN A 45 3.49 -9.83 -3.48
C GLN A 45 3.74 -8.88 -2.31
N ASP A 46 3.31 -7.63 -2.42
CA ASP A 46 3.47 -6.62 -1.39
C ASP A 46 2.69 -6.99 -0.12
N GLU A 47 1.46 -7.47 -0.25
CA GLU A 47 0.64 -7.90 0.88
C GLU A 47 1.29 -9.08 1.63
N ALA A 48 1.82 -10.06 0.91
CA ALA A 48 2.56 -11.17 1.50
C ALA A 48 3.83 -10.67 2.23
N ALA A 49 4.54 -9.70 1.66
CA ALA A 49 5.72 -9.10 2.25
C ALA A 49 5.39 -8.31 3.53
N PHE A 50 4.28 -7.58 3.56
CA PHE A 50 3.84 -6.83 4.75
C PHE A 50 3.51 -7.77 5.91
N ALA A 51 2.76 -8.83 5.65
CA ALA A 51 2.43 -9.83 6.67
C ALA A 51 3.69 -10.52 7.24
N ALA A 52 4.63 -10.88 6.37
CA ALA A 52 5.91 -11.47 6.77
C ALA A 52 6.78 -10.48 7.55
N GLY A 53 6.83 -9.22 7.11
CA GLY A 53 7.57 -8.14 7.77
C GLY A 53 7.05 -7.87 9.18
N GLN A 54 5.73 -7.83 9.35
CA GLN A 54 5.09 -7.66 10.67
C GLN A 54 5.48 -8.79 11.62
N LYS A 55 5.38 -10.05 11.19
CA LYS A 55 5.81 -11.20 12.00
C LYS A 55 7.30 -11.17 12.32
N GLY A 56 8.12 -10.79 11.34
CA GLY A 56 9.56 -10.64 11.56
C GLY A 56 9.88 -9.60 12.63
N LEU A 57 9.18 -8.47 12.62
CA LEU A 57 9.33 -7.41 13.62
C LEU A 57 8.92 -7.89 15.01
N GLU A 58 7.80 -8.60 15.14
CA GLU A 58 7.31 -9.16 16.40
C GLU A 58 8.28 -10.18 17.01
N CYS A 59 8.98 -10.94 16.16
CA CYS A 59 10.00 -11.91 16.59
C CYS A 59 11.38 -11.26 16.85
N SER A 60 11.56 -10.01 16.47
CA SER A 60 12.82 -9.28 16.65
C SER A 60 13.02 -8.92 18.12
N LYS A 61 14.24 -9.15 18.64
CA LYS A 61 14.58 -8.86 20.03
C LYS A 61 14.35 -7.39 20.42
N ASP A 62 14.63 -6.49 19.50
CA ASP A 62 14.62 -5.05 19.77
C ASP A 62 13.41 -4.32 19.17
N ASN A 63 12.56 -5.03 18.43
CA ASN A 63 11.42 -4.45 17.69
C ASN A 63 11.82 -3.23 16.85
N LYS A 64 13.01 -3.27 16.23
CA LYS A 64 13.58 -2.15 15.49
C LYS A 64 13.84 -2.52 14.05
N ILE A 65 13.59 -1.56 13.18
CA ILE A 65 13.95 -1.61 11.76
C ILE A 65 14.92 -0.48 11.47
N THR A 66 16.00 -0.80 10.75
CA THR A 66 16.96 0.20 10.27
C THR A 66 16.58 0.60 8.85
N PHE A 67 16.22 1.85 8.69
CA PHE A 67 15.91 2.41 7.37
C PHE A 67 17.18 2.90 6.67
N SER A 68 17.21 2.75 5.34
CA SER A 68 18.28 3.31 4.53
C SER A 68 18.31 4.85 4.62
N LEU A 69 19.50 5.43 4.42
CA LEU A 69 19.68 6.87 4.57
C LEU A 69 19.01 7.68 3.46
N TYR A 70 19.01 7.17 2.24
CA TYR A 70 18.55 7.91 1.06
C TYR A 70 17.18 7.46 0.60
N GLN A 71 17.01 6.20 0.21
CA GLN A 71 15.79 5.71 -0.41
C GLN A 71 14.59 5.74 0.53
N GLU A 72 14.79 5.55 1.83
CA GLU A 72 13.74 5.51 2.84
C GLU A 72 13.63 6.81 3.67
N SER A 73 14.15 7.91 3.12
CA SER A 73 14.09 9.22 3.79
C SER A 73 12.67 9.68 4.11
N ARG A 74 11.70 9.38 3.24
CA ARG A 74 10.29 9.72 3.43
C ARG A 74 9.65 8.92 4.56
N ILE A 75 9.98 7.63 4.69
CA ILE A 75 9.51 6.77 5.78
C ILE A 75 10.04 7.30 7.12
N ARG A 76 11.32 7.67 7.18
CA ARG A 76 11.90 8.30 8.38
C ARG A 76 11.25 9.65 8.72
N PHE A 77 10.91 10.44 7.72
CA PHE A 77 10.16 11.68 7.92
C PHE A 77 8.79 11.42 8.51
N TYR A 78 8.06 10.43 7.99
CA TYR A 78 6.77 10.00 8.50
C TYR A 78 6.88 9.62 9.98
N HIS A 79 7.80 8.73 10.36
CA HIS A 79 7.97 8.31 11.74
C HIS A 79 8.32 9.48 12.68
N ARG A 80 9.24 10.35 12.29
CA ARG A 80 9.55 11.55 13.08
C ARG A 80 8.35 12.49 13.27
N THR A 81 7.49 12.57 12.27
CA THR A 81 6.27 13.36 12.36
C THR A 81 5.28 12.71 13.31
N LEU A 82 5.08 11.40 13.19
CA LEU A 82 4.22 10.63 14.08
C LEU A 82 4.65 10.76 15.53
N GLU A 83 5.94 10.62 15.83
CA GLU A 83 6.49 10.80 17.19
C GLU A 83 6.15 12.14 17.80
N LYS A 84 6.16 13.23 17.02
CA LYS A 84 5.76 14.57 17.50
C LYS A 84 4.29 14.62 17.93
N TYR A 85 3.43 13.83 17.31
CA TYR A 85 2.02 13.75 17.70
C TYR A 85 1.79 12.84 18.92
N LEU A 86 2.56 11.78 19.05
CA LEU A 86 2.44 10.82 20.15
C LEU A 86 3.11 11.31 21.44
N SER A 87 4.10 12.21 21.35
CA SER A 87 4.83 12.75 22.50
C SER A 87 4.16 13.99 23.14
N LYS A 88 2.95 14.32 22.72
CA LYS A 88 2.10 15.31 23.36
C LYS A 88 1.22 14.61 24.40
#